data_6e15e446cc0013c11fedefea4b17bf57
#
_entry.id   6e15e446cc0013c11fedefea4b17bf57
#
_cell.length_a   1.000
_cell.length_b   1.000
_cell.length_c   1.000
_cell.angle_alpha   90.00
_cell.angle_beta   90.00
_cell.angle_gamma   90.00
#
_symmetry.space_group_name_H-M   'P 1'
#
loop_
_entity.id
_entity.type
_entity.pdbx_description
1 polymer ?
#
loop_
_entity_poly.entity_id
_entity_poly.type
_entity_poly.pdbx_seq_one_letter_code
_entity_poly.pdbx_strand_id
1 'polypeptide(L)'
;MLRGLFFISISVVLLISSTCVVWADELRLRDLIEEALRKSPEILASESRALAAGYRPPQAGSLPDPMIMFGYQNEGWERYTFGEEPDAQWMFSVSQMFPFPGKLSLKEEMARQDADGASILHESVKLKTIARIRELYYDLFLAYKNIDLIKDRTALFSRIEEAALVRYSSGMGLQQEVLMAQTEKYMLLEKEEMQKQKIQSLEAMLNSAVGRDVNSPLGRPAEQTLSLQGKSLEELLNKAYEHSPEIRARQRMVAAAEAKVKMAEKEYYPDLTLAASYFTRGGSQFDDMWSLTTAMNIPIFYRTKQRQAVLEAKAALAESNRMLEATRLMIASAIRDAYSMWKTAEKLMDLYKNGLMPKTYQDFEAAMAGYTNGKTEAITVINRLKALLDFETLYWSQVAEREKASARFEAMTGIVETGGTVQ
;
A
#
# COMPACT_ATOMS: atom_id res chain seq x y z
N MET A 1 64.77 52.28 16.45
CA MET A 1 65.44 51.58 15.30
C MET A 1 64.82 50.18 15.19
N LEU A 2 64.62 49.77 13.97
CA LEU A 2 64.19 48.51 13.36
C LEU A 2 62.66 48.32 13.12
N ARG A 3 62.42 48.44 11.86
CA ARG A 3 61.23 48.10 11.11
C ARG A 3 61.03 46.57 11.07
N GLY A 4 59.80 46.10 11.35
CA GLY A 4 59.34 44.72 11.10
C GLY A 4 58.29 44.73 10.03
N LEU A 5 58.54 44.13 8.88
CA LEU A 5 57.63 43.97 7.75
C LEU A 5 56.54 42.97 8.08
N PHE A 6 55.25 43.36 7.89
CA PHE A 6 54.10 42.49 7.84
C PHE A 6 54.00 41.89 6.43
N PHE A 7 54.20 40.57 6.30
CA PHE A 7 53.83 39.81 5.10
C PHE A 7 52.35 39.39 5.22
N ILE A 8 51.51 39.98 4.40
CA ILE A 8 50.11 39.52 4.22
C ILE A 8 50.14 38.42 3.15
N SER A 9 49.95 37.17 3.60
CA SER A 9 49.74 36.02 2.73
C SER A 9 48.28 35.93 2.34
N ILE A 10 47.93 36.27 1.11
CA ILE A 10 46.59 36.08 0.52
C ILE A 10 46.50 34.63 0.04
N SER A 11 45.83 33.77 0.85
CA SER A 11 45.44 32.44 0.40
C SER A 11 44.18 32.54 -0.45
N VAL A 12 44.34 32.41 -1.76
CA VAL A 12 43.23 32.22 -2.69
C VAL A 12 42.73 30.77 -2.51
N VAL A 13 41.59 30.64 -1.83
CA VAL A 13 40.85 29.37 -1.78
C VAL A 13 40.06 29.25 -3.08
N LEU A 14 40.58 28.46 -4.01
CA LEU A 14 39.86 28.04 -5.20
C LEU A 14 38.76 27.06 -4.80
N LEU A 15 37.51 27.57 -4.66
CA LEU A 15 36.32 26.74 -4.55
C LEU A 15 36.07 26.06 -5.91
N ILE A 16 36.59 24.86 -6.08
CA ILE A 16 36.20 23.96 -7.16
C ILE A 16 34.80 23.47 -6.80
N SER A 17 33.79 24.19 -7.30
CA SER A 17 32.42 23.67 -7.37
C SER A 17 32.42 22.51 -8.36
N SER A 18 32.63 21.30 -7.84
CA SER A 18 32.34 20.07 -8.58
C SER A 18 30.84 20.06 -8.86
N THR A 19 30.45 20.58 -10.00
CA THR A 19 29.16 20.26 -10.59
C THR A 19 29.18 18.78 -10.89
N CYS A 20 28.72 17.95 -9.96
CA CYS A 20 28.30 16.60 -10.26
C CYS A 20 27.23 16.72 -11.35
N VAL A 21 27.63 16.53 -12.60
CA VAL A 21 26.70 16.20 -13.66
C VAL A 21 26.15 14.84 -13.25
N VAL A 22 25.03 14.86 -12.52
CA VAL A 22 24.21 13.67 -12.29
C VAL A 22 23.69 13.30 -13.68
N TRP A 23 24.39 12.40 -14.35
CA TRP A 23 23.81 11.66 -15.44
C TRP A 23 22.55 11.06 -14.83
N ALA A 24 21.40 11.39 -15.39
CA ALA A 24 20.15 10.81 -14.94
C ALA A 24 20.27 9.31 -15.16
N ASP A 25 20.62 8.60 -14.08
CA ASP A 25 20.78 7.16 -14.08
C ASP A 25 19.43 6.57 -14.53
N GLU A 26 19.49 5.59 -15.41
CA GLU A 26 18.31 4.93 -15.92
C GLU A 26 17.49 4.40 -14.74
N LEU A 27 16.23 4.83 -14.61
CA LEU A 27 15.36 4.48 -13.49
C LEU A 27 15.03 2.99 -13.53
N ARG A 28 15.52 2.23 -12.55
CA ARG A 28 15.27 0.79 -12.45
C ARG A 28 14.14 0.51 -11.47
N LEU A 29 13.20 -0.29 -11.88
CA LEU A 29 12.06 -0.69 -11.05
C LEU A 29 12.50 -1.37 -9.74
N ARG A 30 13.53 -2.21 -9.79
CA ARG A 30 14.06 -2.92 -8.63
C ARG A 30 14.54 -1.97 -7.53
N ASP A 31 15.30 -0.93 -7.91
CA ASP A 31 15.86 0.03 -6.97
C ASP A 31 14.76 0.82 -6.27
N LEU A 32 13.69 1.19 -7.02
CA LEU A 32 12.50 1.83 -6.45
C LEU A 32 11.77 0.95 -5.45
N ILE A 33 11.61 -0.35 -5.75
CA ILE A 33 10.96 -1.30 -4.83
C ILE A 33 11.80 -1.47 -3.56
N GLU A 34 13.12 -1.66 -3.69
CA GLU A 34 14.03 -1.80 -2.54
C GLU A 34 14.05 -0.54 -1.66
N GLU A 35 13.98 0.63 -2.27
CA GLU A 35 13.89 1.89 -1.52
C GLU A 35 12.54 2.04 -0.83
N ALA A 36 11.43 1.73 -1.50
CA ALA A 36 10.09 1.80 -0.94
C ALA A 36 9.93 0.87 0.27
N LEU A 37 10.48 -0.34 0.21
CA LEU A 37 10.45 -1.28 1.33
C LEU A 37 11.16 -0.72 2.59
N ARG A 38 12.09 0.24 2.42
CA ARG A 38 12.84 0.86 3.52
C ARG A 38 12.29 2.21 3.95
N LYS A 39 11.66 2.98 3.03
CA LYS A 39 11.33 4.39 3.26
C LYS A 39 9.86 4.73 3.13
N SER A 40 9.04 3.86 2.50
CA SER A 40 7.62 4.17 2.29
C SER A 40 6.90 4.39 3.61
N PRO A 41 6.30 5.58 3.84
CA PRO A 41 5.59 5.87 5.09
C PRO A 41 4.42 4.91 5.35
N GLU A 42 3.77 4.43 4.29
CA GLU A 42 2.66 3.48 4.39
C GLU A 42 3.14 2.11 4.92
N ILE A 43 4.28 1.62 4.42
CA ILE A 43 4.89 0.36 4.89
C ILE A 43 5.34 0.51 6.34
N LEU A 44 6.07 1.59 6.68
CA LEU A 44 6.54 1.84 8.04
C LEU A 44 5.41 2.04 9.06
N ALA A 45 4.32 2.70 8.65
CA ALA A 45 3.13 2.85 9.48
C ALA A 45 2.44 1.49 9.74
N SER A 46 2.35 0.63 8.72
CA SER A 46 1.78 -0.72 8.87
C SER A 46 2.67 -1.62 9.73
N GLU A 47 4.00 -1.50 9.64
CA GLU A 47 4.96 -2.18 10.51
C GLU A 47 4.77 -1.77 11.97
N SER A 48 4.73 -0.46 12.23
CA SER A 48 4.49 0.07 13.57
C SER A 48 3.15 -0.42 14.16
N ARG A 49 2.11 -0.54 13.31
CA ARG A 49 0.81 -1.10 13.73
C ARG A 49 0.93 -2.57 14.09
N ALA A 50 1.65 -3.37 13.31
CA ALA A 50 1.89 -4.79 13.59
C ALA A 50 2.69 -4.96 14.89
N LEU A 51 3.74 -4.17 15.11
CA LEU A 51 4.52 -4.15 16.35
C LEU A 51 3.65 -3.79 17.55
N ALA A 52 2.83 -2.73 17.44
CA ALA A 52 1.91 -2.32 18.51
C ALA A 52 0.89 -3.42 18.86
N ALA A 53 0.37 -4.13 17.86
CA ALA A 53 -0.49 -5.28 18.07
C ALA A 53 0.23 -6.43 18.78
N GLY A 54 1.51 -6.67 18.45
CA GLY A 54 2.36 -7.70 19.06
C GLY A 54 2.59 -7.52 20.56
N TYR A 55 2.46 -6.29 21.09
CA TYR A 55 2.57 -6.03 22.53
C TYR A 55 1.27 -6.24 23.31
N ARG A 56 0.13 -6.51 22.66
CA ARG A 56 -1.16 -6.69 23.33
C ARG A 56 -1.35 -8.07 23.99
N PRO A 57 -0.87 -9.20 23.42
CA PRO A 57 -1.09 -10.51 24.00
C PRO A 57 -0.63 -10.63 25.45
N PRO A 58 0.61 -10.27 25.82
CA PRO A 58 1.04 -10.36 27.23
C PRO A 58 0.23 -9.43 28.16
N GLN A 59 -0.22 -8.27 27.69
CA GLN A 59 -1.08 -7.37 28.46
C GLN A 59 -2.45 -8.02 28.72
N ALA A 60 -3.05 -8.62 27.69
CA ALA A 60 -4.37 -9.26 27.80
C ALA A 60 -4.36 -10.53 28.67
N GLY A 61 -3.22 -11.24 28.73
CA GLY A 61 -3.00 -12.43 29.55
C GLY A 61 -2.58 -12.12 30.99
N SER A 62 -2.21 -10.88 31.29
CA SER A 62 -1.77 -10.51 32.64
C SER A 62 -2.92 -10.47 33.63
N LEU A 63 -2.59 -10.72 34.90
CA LEU A 63 -3.52 -10.49 36.01
C LEU A 63 -3.87 -8.99 36.07
N PRO A 64 -5.10 -8.63 36.45
CA PRO A 64 -5.43 -7.24 36.80
C PRO A 64 -4.51 -6.72 37.90
N ASP A 65 -4.22 -5.44 37.88
CA ASP A 65 -3.36 -4.82 38.87
C ASP A 65 -3.92 -4.97 40.28
N PRO A 66 -3.07 -5.20 41.31
CA PRO A 66 -3.52 -5.21 42.71
C PRO A 66 -4.01 -3.79 43.10
N MET A 67 -5.12 -3.75 43.81
CA MET A 67 -5.67 -2.51 44.33
C MET A 67 -5.21 -2.30 45.77
N ILE A 68 -4.65 -1.13 46.05
CA ILE A 68 -4.31 -0.67 47.40
C ILE A 68 -5.40 0.31 47.80
N MET A 69 -5.98 0.06 48.98
CA MET A 69 -6.98 0.93 49.58
C MET A 69 -6.43 1.48 50.92
N PHE A 70 -6.57 2.75 51.11
CA PHE A 70 -6.27 3.44 52.32
C PHE A 70 -7.51 4.23 52.76
N GLY A 71 -7.93 4.08 54.01
CA GLY A 71 -9.13 4.71 54.48
C GLY A 71 -9.05 4.98 55.99
N TYR A 72 -9.88 5.87 56.46
CA TYR A 72 -10.12 6.13 57.87
C TYR A 72 -11.62 6.01 58.14
N GLN A 73 -11.96 5.29 59.18
CA GLN A 73 -13.30 5.19 59.74
C GLN A 73 -13.32 5.92 61.08
N ASN A 74 -14.24 6.85 61.24
CA ASN A 74 -14.47 7.57 62.50
C ASN A 74 -15.75 7.08 63.14
N GLU A 75 -15.74 6.90 64.43
CA GLU A 75 -16.96 6.63 65.18
C GLU A 75 -17.58 7.96 65.67
N GLY A 76 -18.80 8.24 65.21
CA GLY A 76 -19.46 9.50 65.48
C GLY A 76 -19.14 10.61 64.46
N TRP A 77 -19.90 11.74 64.51
CA TRP A 77 -19.79 12.84 63.56
C TRP A 77 -19.16 14.11 64.12
N GLU A 78 -19.12 14.22 65.50
CA GLU A 78 -18.82 15.50 66.13
C GLU A 78 -17.33 15.77 66.36
N ARG A 79 -16.51 14.72 66.44
CA ARG A 79 -15.07 14.83 66.70
C ARG A 79 -14.27 13.66 66.09
N TYR A 80 -12.98 13.85 65.94
CA TYR A 80 -12.04 12.80 65.64
C TYR A 80 -11.82 11.88 66.80
N THR A 81 -12.11 10.58 66.66
CA THR A 81 -12.19 9.60 67.76
C THR A 81 -11.12 8.52 67.67
N PHE A 82 -10.08 8.69 66.89
CA PHE A 82 -8.99 7.70 66.78
C PHE A 82 -8.27 7.51 68.11
N GLY A 83 -8.17 6.26 68.57
CA GLY A 83 -7.59 5.90 69.86
C GLY A 83 -8.50 6.08 71.07
N GLU A 84 -9.73 6.61 70.88
CA GLU A 84 -10.72 6.84 71.92
C GLU A 84 -11.90 5.89 71.81
N GLU A 85 -12.32 5.57 70.58
CA GLU A 85 -13.47 4.69 70.33
C GLU A 85 -13.03 3.43 69.55
N PRO A 86 -13.66 2.26 69.86
CA PRO A 86 -13.20 0.97 69.34
C PRO A 86 -13.34 0.80 67.84
N ASP A 87 -14.25 1.52 67.16
CA ASP A 87 -14.49 1.45 65.75
C ASP A 87 -13.81 2.58 64.94
N ALA A 88 -13.10 3.50 65.62
CA ALA A 88 -12.28 4.53 64.99
C ALA A 88 -10.91 3.97 64.62
N GLN A 89 -10.66 3.82 63.28
CA GLN A 89 -9.50 3.09 62.80
C GLN A 89 -9.01 3.57 61.44
N TRP A 90 -7.70 3.49 61.21
CA TRP A 90 -7.12 3.55 59.87
C TRP A 90 -7.09 2.14 59.27
N MET A 91 -7.51 2.06 58.01
CA MET A 91 -7.53 0.81 57.24
C MET A 91 -6.50 0.89 56.13
N PHE A 92 -5.68 -0.14 56.01
CA PHE A 92 -4.77 -0.39 54.91
C PHE A 92 -5.18 -1.75 54.29
N SER A 93 -5.53 -1.76 53.02
CA SER A 93 -5.95 -3.01 52.37
C SER A 93 -5.25 -3.17 51.04
N VAL A 94 -4.87 -4.40 50.75
CA VAL A 94 -4.38 -4.84 49.42
C VAL A 94 -5.32 -5.93 48.91
N SER A 95 -5.83 -5.77 47.70
CA SER A 95 -6.71 -6.75 47.09
C SER A 95 -6.22 -7.12 45.69
N GLN A 96 -6.35 -8.41 45.35
CA GLN A 96 -6.00 -8.96 44.04
C GLN A 96 -7.18 -9.79 43.52
N MET A 97 -7.59 -9.44 42.27
CA MET A 97 -8.57 -10.22 41.53
C MET A 97 -7.88 -11.34 40.74
N PHE A 98 -8.45 -12.54 40.82
CA PHE A 98 -8.07 -13.72 40.07
C PHE A 98 -9.24 -14.11 39.18
N PRO A 99 -9.21 -13.79 37.89
CA PRO A 99 -10.23 -14.26 36.94
C PRO A 99 -10.30 -15.78 36.90
N PHE A 100 -11.48 -16.31 36.61
CA PHE A 100 -11.66 -17.75 36.51
C PHE A 100 -10.64 -18.40 35.57
N PRO A 101 -10.07 -19.57 35.92
CA PRO A 101 -9.04 -20.24 35.11
C PRO A 101 -9.46 -20.39 33.64
N GLY A 102 -8.57 -19.94 32.73
CA GLY A 102 -8.78 -19.93 31.29
C GLY A 102 -9.36 -18.64 30.72
N LYS A 103 -9.85 -17.68 31.53
CA LYS A 103 -10.29 -16.39 31.01
C LYS A 103 -9.10 -15.55 30.46
N LEU A 104 -8.01 -15.48 31.23
CA LEU A 104 -6.80 -14.72 30.81
C LEU A 104 -6.14 -15.33 29.58
N SER A 105 -6.02 -16.68 29.54
CA SER A 105 -5.44 -17.35 28.38
C SER A 105 -6.28 -17.18 27.10
N LEU A 106 -7.61 -17.09 27.21
CA LEU A 106 -8.49 -16.81 26.08
C LEU A 106 -8.39 -15.35 25.63
N LYS A 107 -8.24 -14.40 26.57
CA LYS A 107 -7.97 -12.98 26.23
C LYS A 107 -6.62 -12.83 25.51
N GLU A 108 -5.59 -13.52 26.00
CA GLU A 108 -4.27 -13.57 25.35
C GLU A 108 -4.37 -14.18 23.94
N GLU A 109 -5.10 -15.29 23.80
CA GLU A 109 -5.31 -15.97 22.51
C GLU A 109 -6.01 -15.04 21.49
N MET A 110 -7.08 -14.35 21.91
CA MET A 110 -7.75 -13.36 21.06
C MET A 110 -6.77 -12.28 20.60
N ALA A 111 -6.02 -11.68 21.55
CA ALA A 111 -5.04 -10.65 21.24
C ALA A 111 -3.89 -11.17 20.36
N ARG A 112 -3.50 -12.43 20.50
CA ARG A 112 -2.49 -13.08 19.66
C ARG A 112 -2.98 -13.27 18.24
N GLN A 113 -4.21 -13.75 18.05
CA GLN A 113 -4.79 -13.88 16.71
C GLN A 113 -4.96 -12.51 16.02
N ASP A 114 -5.32 -11.48 16.78
CA ASP A 114 -5.38 -10.10 16.26
C ASP A 114 -3.99 -9.57 15.89
N ALA A 115 -2.95 -9.87 16.67
CA ALA A 115 -1.56 -9.49 16.39
C ALA A 115 -1.02 -10.22 15.14
N ASP A 116 -1.27 -11.53 15.04
CA ASP A 116 -0.93 -12.31 13.84
C ASP A 116 -1.63 -11.74 12.59
N GLY A 117 -2.93 -11.39 12.72
CA GLY A 117 -3.69 -10.74 11.67
C GLY A 117 -3.08 -9.41 11.24
N ALA A 118 -2.64 -8.58 12.19
CA ALA A 118 -1.99 -7.31 11.91
C ALA A 118 -0.63 -7.49 11.21
N SER A 119 0.15 -8.50 11.58
CA SER A 119 1.42 -8.86 10.92
C SER A 119 1.19 -9.29 9.47
N ILE A 120 0.19 -10.13 9.22
CA ILE A 120 -0.18 -10.56 7.87
C ILE A 120 -0.70 -9.38 7.03
N LEU A 121 -1.45 -8.46 7.62
CA LEU A 121 -1.90 -7.25 6.94
C LEU A 121 -0.73 -6.33 6.56
N HIS A 122 0.35 -6.30 7.36
CA HIS A 122 1.58 -5.61 6.98
C HIS A 122 2.21 -6.22 5.71
N GLU A 123 2.23 -7.56 5.57
CA GLU A 123 2.64 -8.23 4.32
C GLU A 123 1.76 -7.78 3.14
N SER A 124 0.44 -7.70 3.34
CA SER A 124 -0.49 -7.21 2.31
C SER A 124 -0.19 -5.77 1.88
N VAL A 125 0.12 -4.88 2.84
CA VAL A 125 0.50 -3.49 2.54
C VAL A 125 1.77 -3.43 1.71
N LYS A 126 2.81 -4.21 2.06
CA LYS A 126 4.05 -4.29 1.26
C LYS A 126 3.76 -4.68 -0.19
N LEU A 127 2.99 -5.74 -0.39
CA LEU A 127 2.66 -6.25 -1.73
C LEU A 127 1.84 -5.25 -2.55
N LYS A 128 0.86 -4.59 -1.92
CA LYS A 128 0.05 -3.55 -2.57
C LYS A 128 0.89 -2.32 -2.95
N THR A 129 1.80 -1.90 -2.07
CA THR A 129 2.71 -0.78 -2.36
C THR A 129 3.66 -1.13 -3.52
N ILE A 130 4.21 -2.37 -3.55
CA ILE A 130 5.02 -2.86 -4.68
C ILE A 130 4.21 -2.84 -5.97
N ALA A 131 2.98 -3.36 -5.95
CA ALA A 131 2.12 -3.36 -7.13
C ALA A 131 1.81 -1.95 -7.63
N ARG A 132 1.50 -1.02 -6.72
CA ARG A 132 1.27 0.39 -7.05
C ARG A 132 2.50 1.06 -7.66
N ILE A 133 3.70 0.79 -7.13
CA ILE A 133 4.96 1.32 -7.70
C ILE A 133 5.17 0.76 -9.11
N ARG A 134 4.91 -0.53 -9.33
CA ARG A 134 5.00 -1.14 -10.67
C ARG A 134 3.99 -0.51 -11.63
N GLU A 135 2.75 -0.30 -11.22
CA GLU A 135 1.74 0.35 -12.04
C GLU A 135 2.17 1.77 -12.44
N LEU A 136 2.61 2.58 -11.47
CA LEU A 136 3.09 3.94 -11.72
C LEU A 136 4.34 3.96 -12.61
N TYR A 137 5.25 3.00 -12.42
CA TYR A 137 6.45 2.86 -13.25
C TYR A 137 6.10 2.58 -14.72
N TYR A 138 5.17 1.65 -14.97
CA TYR A 138 4.75 1.33 -16.34
C TYR A 138 3.90 2.43 -16.97
N ASP A 139 3.13 3.18 -16.19
CA ASP A 139 2.45 4.38 -16.67
C ASP A 139 3.46 5.49 -17.05
N LEU A 140 4.53 5.67 -16.26
CA LEU A 140 5.62 6.59 -16.56
C LEU A 140 6.40 6.15 -17.80
N PHE A 141 6.72 4.86 -17.90
CA PHE A 141 7.34 4.26 -19.09
C PHE A 141 6.51 4.54 -20.36
N LEU A 142 5.20 4.29 -20.30
CA LEU A 142 4.28 4.56 -21.42
C LEU A 142 4.26 6.03 -21.81
N ALA A 143 4.26 6.94 -20.83
CA ALA A 143 4.26 8.39 -21.11
C ALA A 143 5.55 8.82 -21.84
N TYR A 144 6.71 8.29 -21.45
CA TYR A 144 7.97 8.54 -22.16
C TYR A 144 7.98 7.92 -23.56
N LYS A 145 7.48 6.69 -23.75
CA LYS A 145 7.35 6.08 -25.08
C LYS A 145 6.42 6.86 -26.00
N ASN A 146 5.33 7.42 -25.46
CA ASN A 146 4.43 8.29 -26.22
C ASN A 146 5.13 9.57 -26.71
N ILE A 147 5.99 10.17 -25.88
CA ILE A 147 6.80 11.33 -26.32
C ILE A 147 7.75 10.94 -27.48
N ASP A 148 8.41 9.77 -27.37
CA ASP A 148 9.28 9.31 -28.45
C ASP A 148 8.51 9.11 -29.75
N LEU A 149 7.35 8.43 -29.70
CA LEU A 149 6.48 8.23 -30.85
C LEU A 149 6.01 9.57 -31.46
N ILE A 150 5.63 10.54 -30.63
CA ILE A 150 5.21 11.85 -31.08
C ILE A 150 6.36 12.54 -31.84
N LYS A 151 7.59 12.52 -31.30
CA LYS A 151 8.77 13.11 -31.95
C LYS A 151 9.08 12.46 -33.28
N ASP A 152 9.08 11.12 -33.34
CA ASP A 152 9.32 10.38 -34.57
C ASP A 152 8.25 10.71 -35.64
N ARG A 153 7.00 10.83 -35.23
CA ARG A 153 5.89 11.14 -36.15
C ARG A 153 5.89 12.62 -36.58
N THR A 154 6.33 13.53 -35.73
CA THR A 154 6.52 14.94 -36.11
C THR A 154 7.50 15.07 -37.27
N ALA A 155 8.57 14.27 -37.30
CA ALA A 155 9.50 14.23 -38.44
C ALA A 155 8.82 13.72 -39.72
N LEU A 156 7.93 12.72 -39.64
CA LEU A 156 7.17 12.24 -40.82
C LEU A 156 6.14 13.27 -41.31
N PHE A 157 5.45 13.98 -40.42
CA PHE A 157 4.55 15.07 -40.78
C PHE A 157 5.31 16.25 -41.46
N SER A 158 6.56 16.51 -41.06
CA SER A 158 7.40 17.50 -41.74
C SER A 158 7.71 17.10 -43.17
N ARG A 159 7.90 15.81 -43.46
CA ARG A 159 8.05 15.32 -44.87
C ARG A 159 6.77 15.52 -45.67
N ILE A 160 5.59 15.32 -45.08
CA ILE A 160 4.30 15.57 -45.76
C ILE A 160 4.15 17.07 -46.06
N GLU A 161 4.46 17.94 -45.06
CA GLU A 161 4.42 19.40 -45.23
C GLU A 161 5.36 19.89 -46.37
N GLU A 162 6.59 19.37 -46.39
CA GLU A 162 7.57 19.71 -47.45
C GLU A 162 7.06 19.26 -48.82
N ALA A 163 6.53 18.04 -48.94
CA ALA A 163 5.94 17.54 -50.19
C ALA A 163 4.74 18.40 -50.63
N ALA A 164 3.87 18.80 -49.68
CA ALA A 164 2.74 19.69 -49.97
C ALA A 164 3.21 21.11 -50.44
N LEU A 165 4.25 21.65 -49.81
CA LEU A 165 4.80 22.94 -50.15
C LEU A 165 5.41 22.94 -51.60
N VAL A 166 6.15 21.88 -51.94
CA VAL A 166 6.71 21.68 -53.29
C VAL A 166 5.60 21.62 -54.36
N ARG A 167 4.55 20.85 -54.09
CA ARG A 167 3.40 20.73 -54.99
C ARG A 167 2.64 22.05 -55.15
N TYR A 168 2.44 22.79 -54.04
CA TYR A 168 1.80 24.11 -54.06
C TYR A 168 2.62 25.11 -54.88
N SER A 169 3.93 25.18 -54.62
CA SER A 169 4.83 26.12 -55.34
C SER A 169 4.95 25.85 -56.83
N SER A 170 4.76 24.57 -57.24
CA SER A 170 4.73 24.18 -58.67
C SER A 170 3.34 24.29 -59.32
N GLY A 171 2.33 24.76 -58.58
CA GLY A 171 0.95 24.88 -59.05
C GLY A 171 0.19 23.56 -59.17
N MET A 172 0.73 22.45 -58.65
CA MET A 172 0.14 21.12 -58.68
C MET A 172 -0.62 20.72 -57.43
N GLY A 173 -0.59 21.55 -56.36
CA GLY A 173 -1.23 21.31 -55.08
C GLY A 173 -1.97 22.52 -54.56
N LEU A 174 -2.83 22.33 -53.58
CA LEU A 174 -3.61 23.38 -52.92
C LEU A 174 -2.89 23.86 -51.65
N GLN A 175 -2.97 25.18 -51.37
CA GLN A 175 -2.48 25.76 -50.12
C GLN A 175 -3.09 25.04 -48.87
N GLN A 176 -4.34 24.58 -48.99
CA GLN A 176 -5.04 23.83 -47.95
C GLN A 176 -4.25 22.59 -47.52
N GLU A 177 -3.56 21.89 -48.40
CA GLU A 177 -2.79 20.68 -48.08
C GLU A 177 -1.61 21.00 -47.16
N VAL A 178 -0.93 22.15 -47.39
CA VAL A 178 0.16 22.65 -46.55
C VAL A 178 -0.37 22.98 -45.16
N LEU A 179 -1.48 23.74 -45.07
CA LEU A 179 -2.10 24.13 -43.81
C LEU A 179 -2.58 22.95 -43.00
N MET A 180 -3.10 21.91 -43.66
CA MET A 180 -3.50 20.65 -42.97
C MET A 180 -2.30 19.93 -42.34
N ALA A 181 -1.18 19.82 -43.04
CA ALA A 181 0.03 19.21 -42.49
C ALA A 181 0.59 19.99 -41.31
N GLN A 182 0.58 21.32 -41.41
CA GLN A 182 0.99 22.23 -40.33
C GLN A 182 0.09 22.10 -39.10
N THR A 183 -1.23 22.04 -39.30
CA THR A 183 -2.20 21.85 -38.21
C THR A 183 -1.95 20.54 -37.46
N GLU A 184 -1.72 19.45 -38.16
CA GLU A 184 -1.42 18.17 -37.53
C GLU A 184 -0.10 18.20 -36.73
N LYS A 185 0.92 18.92 -37.18
CA LYS A 185 2.15 19.15 -36.38
C LYS A 185 1.87 19.91 -35.08
N TYR A 186 1.05 20.99 -35.13
CA TYR A 186 0.67 21.68 -33.89
C TYR A 186 -0.14 20.79 -32.94
N MET A 187 -1.02 19.91 -33.45
CA MET A 187 -1.73 18.95 -32.65
C MET A 187 -0.77 17.92 -31.99
N LEU A 188 0.32 17.54 -32.63
CA LEU A 188 1.35 16.69 -32.02
C LEU A 188 2.13 17.43 -30.92
N LEU A 189 2.43 18.72 -31.09
CA LEU A 189 3.04 19.54 -30.04
C LEU A 189 2.12 19.66 -28.81
N GLU A 190 0.82 19.87 -29.03
CA GLU A 190 -0.17 19.84 -27.95
C GLU A 190 -0.12 18.50 -27.18
N LYS A 191 -0.17 17.37 -27.91
CA LYS A 191 -0.06 16.04 -27.31
C LYS A 191 1.26 15.85 -26.54
N GLU A 192 2.37 16.38 -27.04
CA GLU A 192 3.66 16.32 -26.34
C GLU A 192 3.61 17.05 -25.01
N GLU A 193 3.05 18.28 -24.97
CA GLU A 193 2.89 19.03 -23.71
C GLU A 193 1.98 18.31 -22.71
N MET A 194 0.89 17.69 -23.18
CA MET A 194 0.05 16.83 -22.31
C MET A 194 0.82 15.65 -21.73
N GLN A 195 1.69 14.99 -22.52
CA GLN A 195 2.53 13.91 -22.02
C GLN A 195 3.58 14.40 -21.01
N LYS A 196 4.18 15.58 -21.22
CA LYS A 196 5.12 16.20 -20.26
C LYS A 196 4.44 16.46 -18.92
N GLN A 197 3.24 17.03 -18.93
CA GLN A 197 2.44 17.23 -17.70
C GLN A 197 2.13 15.89 -17.01
N LYS A 198 1.76 14.85 -17.78
CA LYS A 198 1.50 13.52 -17.26
C LYS A 198 2.73 12.90 -16.59
N ILE A 199 3.92 13.07 -17.20
CA ILE A 199 5.20 12.62 -16.63
C ILE A 199 5.43 13.29 -15.28
N GLN A 200 5.32 14.61 -15.18
CA GLN A 200 5.51 15.33 -13.91
C GLN A 200 4.56 14.82 -12.81
N SER A 201 3.30 14.57 -13.16
CA SER A 201 2.32 14.01 -12.23
C SER A 201 2.70 12.60 -11.75
N LEU A 202 3.12 11.75 -12.68
CA LEU A 202 3.51 10.36 -12.37
C LEU A 202 4.80 10.29 -11.56
N GLU A 203 5.77 11.18 -11.83
CA GLU A 203 7.00 11.32 -11.06
C GLU A 203 6.70 11.71 -9.61
N ALA A 204 5.81 12.68 -9.40
CA ALA A 204 5.37 13.08 -8.06
C ALA A 204 4.66 11.95 -7.32
N MET A 205 3.76 11.20 -7.99
CA MET A 205 3.08 10.05 -7.42
C MET A 205 4.05 8.92 -7.06
N LEU A 206 5.03 8.65 -7.92
CA LEU A 206 6.04 7.61 -7.71
C LEU A 206 6.96 7.97 -6.54
N ASN A 207 7.44 9.20 -6.48
CA ASN A 207 8.22 9.73 -5.36
C ASN A 207 7.45 9.60 -4.03
N SER A 208 6.18 9.99 -4.01
CA SER A 208 5.32 9.84 -2.83
C SER A 208 5.17 8.39 -2.40
N ALA A 209 4.94 7.45 -3.34
CA ALA A 209 4.78 6.03 -3.04
C ALA A 209 6.07 5.40 -2.47
N VAL A 210 7.22 5.83 -2.95
CA VAL A 210 8.54 5.38 -2.46
C VAL A 210 8.91 6.03 -1.13
N GLY A 211 8.38 7.22 -0.82
CA GLY A 211 8.72 7.99 0.38
C GLY A 211 9.84 9.00 0.16
N ARG A 212 9.98 9.51 -1.08
CA ARG A 212 10.86 10.64 -1.44
C ARG A 212 10.10 11.97 -1.39
N ASP A 213 10.83 13.09 -1.40
CA ASP A 213 10.22 14.38 -1.69
C ASP A 213 9.58 14.36 -3.08
N VAL A 214 8.37 14.92 -3.21
CA VAL A 214 7.57 14.88 -4.44
C VAL A 214 8.25 15.53 -5.65
N ASN A 215 9.17 16.48 -5.41
CA ASN A 215 9.94 17.18 -6.42
C ASN A 215 11.30 16.55 -6.72
N SER A 216 11.62 15.41 -6.10
CA SER A 216 12.89 14.71 -6.34
C SER A 216 12.98 14.32 -7.82
N PRO A 217 14.10 14.62 -8.51
CA PRO A 217 14.24 14.23 -9.90
C PRO A 217 14.27 12.71 -10.04
N LEU A 218 13.51 12.20 -11.02
CA LEU A 218 13.54 10.81 -11.42
C LEU A 218 14.18 10.68 -12.80
N GLY A 219 14.93 9.60 -13.00
CA GLY A 219 15.46 9.26 -14.30
C GLY A 219 14.37 8.69 -15.22
N ARG A 220 14.70 8.49 -16.48
CA ARG A 220 13.82 7.83 -17.43
C ARG A 220 13.74 6.34 -17.13
N PRO A 221 12.52 5.74 -17.11
CA PRO A 221 12.36 4.30 -16.87
C PRO A 221 13.12 3.44 -17.88
N ALA A 222 13.87 2.44 -17.37
CA ALA A 222 14.56 1.46 -18.18
C ALA A 222 13.59 0.58 -18.96
N GLU A 223 13.95 0.21 -20.19
CA GLU A 223 13.20 -0.79 -20.94
C GLU A 223 13.42 -2.17 -20.31
N GLN A 224 12.36 -2.78 -19.82
CA GLN A 224 12.45 -4.09 -19.17
C GLN A 224 12.08 -5.19 -20.15
N THR A 225 12.76 -6.34 -20.02
CA THR A 225 12.39 -7.56 -20.71
C THR A 225 11.07 -8.06 -20.13
N LEU A 226 10.06 -8.20 -20.98
CA LEU A 226 8.75 -8.72 -20.59
C LEU A 226 8.89 -10.13 -20.03
N SER A 227 8.34 -10.37 -18.84
CA SER A 227 8.36 -11.70 -18.25
C SER A 227 7.49 -12.66 -19.09
N LEU A 228 8.10 -13.72 -19.62
CA LEU A 228 7.41 -14.80 -20.31
C LEU A 228 6.80 -15.73 -19.27
N GLN A 229 5.53 -15.54 -18.93
CA GLN A 229 4.87 -16.42 -17.97
C GLN A 229 3.55 -16.95 -18.52
N GLY A 230 3.54 -18.24 -18.85
CA GLY A 230 2.33 -19.01 -19.13
C GLY A 230 1.70 -19.52 -17.83
N LYS A 231 1.17 -18.63 -16.96
CA LYS A 231 0.42 -19.04 -15.77
C LYS A 231 -1.01 -19.40 -16.16
N SER A 232 -1.52 -20.50 -15.62
CA SER A 232 -2.94 -20.82 -15.76
C SER A 232 -3.76 -20.04 -14.72
N LEU A 233 -5.02 -19.73 -15.06
CA LEU A 233 -5.94 -19.09 -14.10
C LEU A 233 -6.12 -19.95 -12.84
N GLU A 234 -6.20 -21.27 -13.02
CA GLU A 234 -6.38 -22.22 -11.92
C GLU A 234 -5.21 -22.22 -10.95
N GLU A 235 -3.97 -22.17 -11.45
CA GLU A 235 -2.77 -22.05 -10.61
C GLU A 235 -2.77 -20.75 -9.80
N LEU A 236 -3.15 -19.62 -10.43
CA LEU A 236 -3.23 -18.34 -9.72
C LEU A 236 -4.29 -18.35 -8.63
N LEU A 237 -5.47 -18.94 -8.89
CA LEU A 237 -6.53 -19.07 -7.89
C LEU A 237 -6.10 -19.97 -6.72
N ASN A 238 -5.47 -21.11 -6.99
CA ASN A 238 -5.00 -22.01 -5.94
C ASN A 238 -3.92 -21.34 -5.09
N LYS A 239 -2.93 -20.68 -5.72
CA LYS A 239 -1.92 -19.89 -5.00
C LYS A 239 -2.55 -18.81 -4.11
N ALA A 240 -3.57 -18.10 -4.62
CA ALA A 240 -4.24 -17.08 -3.82
C ALA A 240 -5.00 -17.65 -2.62
N TYR A 241 -5.69 -18.78 -2.77
CA TYR A 241 -6.38 -19.43 -1.66
C TYR A 241 -5.43 -19.90 -0.55
N GLU A 242 -4.21 -20.27 -0.90
CA GLU A 242 -3.20 -20.75 0.06
C GLU A 242 -2.37 -19.60 0.66
N HIS A 243 -1.98 -18.62 -0.15
CA HIS A 243 -0.95 -17.66 0.22
C HIS A 243 -1.43 -16.21 0.34
N SER A 244 -2.64 -15.86 -0.14
CA SER A 244 -3.12 -14.48 -0.08
C SER A 244 -3.10 -13.93 1.35
N PRO A 245 -2.38 -12.84 1.62
CA PRO A 245 -2.33 -12.25 2.95
C PRO A 245 -3.72 -11.79 3.42
N GLU A 246 -4.59 -11.34 2.52
CA GLU A 246 -5.94 -10.91 2.88
C GLU A 246 -6.80 -12.07 3.37
N ILE A 247 -6.73 -13.24 2.71
CA ILE A 247 -7.45 -14.45 3.13
C ILE A 247 -6.90 -14.93 4.47
N ARG A 248 -5.57 -15.01 4.61
CA ARG A 248 -4.90 -15.41 5.85
C ARG A 248 -5.24 -14.48 7.02
N ALA A 249 -5.28 -13.17 6.81
CA ALA A 249 -5.68 -12.22 7.84
C ALA A 249 -7.13 -12.44 8.28
N ARG A 250 -8.06 -12.70 7.34
CA ARG A 250 -9.46 -13.04 7.68
C ARG A 250 -9.58 -14.35 8.45
N GLN A 251 -8.75 -15.36 8.15
CA GLN A 251 -8.70 -16.59 8.91
C GLN A 251 -8.28 -16.35 10.37
N ARG A 252 -7.32 -15.43 10.63
CA ARG A 252 -6.95 -15.02 12.00
C ARG A 252 -8.09 -14.31 12.72
N MET A 253 -8.86 -13.46 12.02
CA MET A 253 -10.06 -12.83 12.59
C MET A 253 -11.15 -13.87 12.97
N VAL A 254 -11.33 -14.93 12.18
CA VAL A 254 -12.22 -16.04 12.53
C VAL A 254 -11.72 -16.74 13.79
N ALA A 255 -10.43 -17.05 13.89
CA ALA A 255 -9.84 -17.69 15.08
C ALA A 255 -9.98 -16.80 16.34
N ALA A 256 -9.83 -15.48 16.22
CA ALA A 256 -10.08 -14.54 17.31
C ALA A 256 -11.56 -14.56 17.75
N ALA A 257 -12.49 -14.61 16.78
CA ALA A 257 -13.92 -14.69 17.08
C ALA A 257 -14.31 -16.01 17.74
N GLU A 258 -13.68 -17.14 17.36
CA GLU A 258 -13.85 -18.42 18.05
C GLU A 258 -13.37 -18.36 19.51
N ALA A 259 -12.21 -17.76 19.75
CA ALA A 259 -11.70 -17.53 21.10
C ALA A 259 -12.65 -16.62 21.91
N LYS A 260 -13.27 -15.60 21.27
CA LYS A 260 -14.26 -14.72 21.88
C LYS A 260 -15.52 -15.50 22.31
N VAL A 261 -16.00 -16.46 21.52
CA VAL A 261 -17.12 -17.33 21.93
C VAL A 261 -16.76 -18.12 23.17
N LYS A 262 -15.59 -18.79 23.18
CA LYS A 262 -15.10 -19.54 24.35
C LYS A 262 -14.94 -18.62 25.57
N MET A 263 -14.49 -17.41 25.39
CA MET A 263 -14.38 -16.40 26.47
C MET A 263 -15.76 -16.04 27.03
N ALA A 264 -16.75 -15.78 26.16
CA ALA A 264 -18.13 -15.49 26.60
C ALA A 264 -18.76 -16.67 27.37
N GLU A 265 -18.44 -17.90 26.98
CA GLU A 265 -18.86 -19.11 27.73
C GLU A 265 -18.19 -19.21 29.12
N LYS A 266 -16.94 -18.70 29.26
CA LYS A 266 -16.24 -18.63 30.55
C LYS A 266 -16.80 -17.56 31.48
N GLU A 267 -17.55 -16.57 30.99
CA GLU A 267 -18.20 -15.54 31.82
C GLU A 267 -19.36 -16.09 32.71
N TYR A 268 -19.79 -17.35 32.51
CA TYR A 268 -20.68 -18.04 33.45
C TYR A 268 -20.00 -18.43 34.78
N TYR A 269 -18.66 -18.42 34.83
CA TYR A 269 -17.90 -18.78 36.01
C TYR A 269 -17.46 -17.56 36.79
N PRO A 270 -17.53 -17.59 38.13
CA PRO A 270 -17.20 -16.46 38.96
C PRO A 270 -15.70 -16.20 39.01
N ASP A 271 -15.34 -14.92 39.11
CA ASP A 271 -13.98 -14.50 39.42
C ASP A 271 -13.80 -14.37 40.94
N LEU A 272 -12.59 -14.59 41.43
CA LEU A 272 -12.23 -14.56 42.83
C LEU A 272 -11.40 -13.35 43.16
N THR A 273 -11.74 -12.60 44.20
CA THR A 273 -10.91 -11.48 44.71
C THR A 273 -10.48 -11.86 46.15
N LEU A 274 -9.19 -11.83 46.40
CA LEU A 274 -8.62 -11.95 47.72
C LEU A 274 -8.19 -10.59 48.21
N ALA A 275 -8.56 -10.22 49.44
CA ALA A 275 -8.13 -8.97 50.09
C ALA A 275 -7.59 -9.22 51.50
N ALA A 276 -6.44 -8.65 51.79
CA ALA A 276 -5.84 -8.63 53.11
C ALA A 276 -5.89 -7.18 53.64
N SER A 277 -6.45 -6.97 54.80
CA SER A 277 -6.60 -5.66 55.40
C SER A 277 -5.97 -5.62 56.78
N TYR A 278 -5.34 -4.52 57.11
CA TYR A 278 -4.80 -4.20 58.42
C TYR A 278 -5.47 -2.94 58.93
N PHE A 279 -5.89 -2.97 60.19
CA PHE A 279 -6.61 -1.89 60.87
C PHE A 279 -5.83 -1.47 62.11
N THR A 280 -5.40 -0.21 62.16
CA THR A 280 -4.80 0.31 63.39
C THR A 280 -5.78 1.24 64.11
N ARG A 281 -5.93 1.03 65.39
CA ARG A 281 -6.90 1.73 66.25
C ARG A 281 -6.26 2.80 67.13
N GLY A 282 -4.95 2.93 67.10
CA GLY A 282 -4.19 4.04 67.63
C GLY A 282 -4.30 4.24 69.14
N GLY A 283 -3.93 3.26 69.93
CA GLY A 283 -3.91 3.45 71.37
C GLY A 283 -3.50 2.22 72.15
N SER A 284 -3.20 2.44 73.42
CA SER A 284 -2.91 1.35 74.40
C SER A 284 -4.15 0.58 74.87
N GLN A 285 -5.37 1.02 74.45
CA GLN A 285 -6.64 0.44 74.89
C GLN A 285 -7.21 -0.57 73.83
N PHE A 286 -6.85 -0.45 72.55
CA PHE A 286 -7.40 -1.30 71.50
C PHE A 286 -6.27 -1.93 70.66
N ASP A 287 -6.28 -3.26 70.56
CA ASP A 287 -5.34 -3.99 69.72
C ASP A 287 -5.64 -3.78 68.24
N ASP A 288 -4.59 -3.70 67.40
CA ASP A 288 -4.71 -3.68 65.95
C ASP A 288 -5.33 -4.97 65.44
N MET A 289 -6.04 -4.88 64.32
CA MET A 289 -6.71 -6.04 63.70
C MET A 289 -6.19 -6.31 62.30
N TRP A 290 -6.31 -7.52 61.86
CA TRP A 290 -6.15 -7.87 60.47
C TRP A 290 -7.33 -8.72 59.99
N SER A 291 -7.63 -8.69 58.68
CA SER A 291 -8.63 -9.51 58.08
C SER A 291 -8.14 -10.05 56.73
N LEU A 292 -8.56 -11.28 56.41
CA LEU A 292 -8.43 -11.87 55.09
C LEU A 292 -9.85 -12.13 54.58
N THR A 293 -10.20 -11.49 53.47
CA THR A 293 -11.52 -11.59 52.85
C THR A 293 -11.43 -12.17 51.47
N THR A 294 -12.42 -12.99 51.13
CA THR A 294 -12.59 -13.55 49.78
C THR A 294 -13.93 -13.07 49.24
N ALA A 295 -13.91 -12.42 48.11
CA ALA A 295 -15.11 -12.01 47.40
C ALA A 295 -15.22 -12.74 46.07
N MET A 296 -16.45 -13.05 45.67
CA MET A 296 -16.74 -13.80 44.46
C MET A 296 -17.95 -13.18 43.77
N ASN A 297 -17.81 -12.87 42.45
CA ASN A 297 -18.94 -12.42 41.66
C ASN A 297 -19.79 -13.59 41.18
N ILE A 298 -21.04 -13.67 41.60
CA ILE A 298 -21.94 -14.73 41.18
C ILE A 298 -22.84 -14.28 40.06
N PRO A 299 -22.83 -14.92 38.87
CA PRO A 299 -23.60 -14.49 37.68
C PRO A 299 -25.10 -14.88 37.81
N ILE A 300 -25.83 -14.22 38.71
CA ILE A 300 -27.24 -14.48 38.95
C ILE A 300 -28.11 -14.14 37.74
N PHE A 301 -27.74 -13.05 37.03
CA PHE A 301 -28.49 -12.56 35.86
C PHE A 301 -28.04 -13.22 34.55
N TYR A 302 -27.63 -14.48 34.59
CA TYR A 302 -27.04 -15.17 33.42
C TYR A 302 -27.94 -15.19 32.17
N ARG A 303 -29.25 -15.21 32.34
CA ARG A 303 -30.20 -15.24 31.21
C ARG A 303 -30.17 -13.95 30.38
N THR A 304 -30.03 -12.81 31.06
CA THR A 304 -30.06 -11.47 30.42
C THR A 304 -28.65 -10.91 30.10
N LYS A 305 -27.60 -11.44 30.77
CA LYS A 305 -26.23 -10.97 30.58
C LYS A 305 -25.38 -12.01 29.85
N GLN A 306 -25.00 -13.09 30.51
CA GLN A 306 -24.01 -14.06 29.96
C GLN A 306 -24.56 -14.80 28.74
N ARG A 307 -25.80 -15.24 28.79
CA ARG A 307 -26.44 -15.90 27.64
C ARG A 307 -26.49 -14.97 26.42
N GLN A 308 -26.81 -13.69 26.60
CA GLN A 308 -26.85 -12.75 25.49
C GLN A 308 -25.44 -12.49 24.95
N ALA A 309 -24.41 -12.39 25.81
CA ALA A 309 -23.02 -12.24 25.40
C ALA A 309 -22.54 -13.45 24.57
N VAL A 310 -22.94 -14.67 24.91
CA VAL A 310 -22.62 -15.87 24.09
C VAL A 310 -23.33 -15.83 22.74
N LEU A 311 -24.61 -15.41 22.70
CA LEU A 311 -25.35 -15.27 21.44
C LEU A 311 -24.73 -14.18 20.55
N GLU A 312 -24.36 -13.06 21.12
CA GLU A 312 -23.62 -11.98 20.44
C GLU A 312 -22.31 -12.50 19.86
N ALA A 313 -21.49 -13.18 20.66
CA ALA A 313 -20.21 -13.72 20.22
C ALA A 313 -20.39 -14.76 19.10
N LYS A 314 -21.42 -15.61 19.14
CA LYS A 314 -21.75 -16.56 18.07
C LYS A 314 -22.20 -15.87 16.78
N ALA A 315 -22.97 -14.78 16.89
CA ALA A 315 -23.36 -13.97 15.73
C ALA A 315 -22.12 -13.29 15.11
N ALA A 316 -21.21 -12.75 15.92
CA ALA A 316 -19.95 -12.17 15.45
C ALA A 316 -19.02 -13.21 14.79
N LEU A 317 -18.99 -14.44 15.28
CA LEU A 317 -18.27 -15.55 14.62
C LEU A 317 -18.89 -15.88 13.26
N ALA A 318 -20.23 -15.93 13.17
CA ALA A 318 -20.93 -16.16 11.90
C ALA A 318 -20.63 -15.03 10.91
N GLU A 319 -20.61 -13.78 11.35
CA GLU A 319 -20.19 -12.62 10.54
C GLU A 319 -18.77 -12.80 10.03
N SER A 320 -17.80 -13.13 10.89
CA SER A 320 -16.39 -13.33 10.54
C SER A 320 -16.22 -14.43 9.48
N ASN A 321 -16.96 -15.53 9.58
CA ASN A 321 -16.95 -16.60 8.58
C ASN A 321 -17.52 -16.13 7.23
N ARG A 322 -18.61 -15.35 7.23
CA ARG A 322 -19.18 -14.78 5.99
C ARG A 322 -18.24 -13.77 5.35
N MET A 323 -17.53 -12.98 6.16
CA MET A 323 -16.51 -12.05 5.66
C MET A 323 -15.31 -12.77 5.05
N LEU A 324 -14.89 -13.92 5.61
CA LEU A 324 -13.86 -14.77 5.00
C LEU A 324 -14.32 -15.29 3.63
N GLU A 325 -15.55 -15.81 3.54
CA GLU A 325 -16.14 -16.28 2.28
C GLU A 325 -16.23 -15.14 1.25
N ALA A 326 -16.73 -13.97 1.65
CA ALA A 326 -16.78 -12.78 0.78
C ALA A 326 -15.40 -12.36 0.28
N THR A 327 -14.39 -12.37 1.16
CA THR A 327 -13.01 -12.05 0.78
C THR A 327 -12.45 -13.05 -0.24
N ARG A 328 -12.71 -14.35 -0.09
CA ARG A 328 -12.31 -15.37 -1.07
C ARG A 328 -12.93 -15.12 -2.45
N LEU A 329 -14.22 -14.82 -2.50
CA LEU A 329 -14.92 -14.52 -3.74
C LEU A 329 -14.40 -13.22 -4.38
N MET A 330 -14.15 -12.19 -3.58
CA MET A 330 -13.58 -10.92 -4.05
C MET A 330 -12.20 -11.12 -4.67
N ILE A 331 -11.31 -11.85 -4.01
CA ILE A 331 -9.95 -12.14 -4.51
C ILE A 331 -10.03 -12.98 -5.79
N ALA A 332 -10.89 -14.02 -5.82
CA ALA A 332 -11.08 -14.83 -7.02
C ALA A 332 -11.58 -14.02 -8.22
N SER A 333 -12.55 -13.11 -7.99
CA SER A 333 -13.06 -12.20 -9.00
C SER A 333 -11.98 -11.25 -9.51
N ALA A 334 -11.21 -10.64 -8.60
CA ALA A 334 -10.15 -9.70 -8.96
C ALA A 334 -8.99 -10.39 -9.73
N ILE A 335 -8.63 -11.62 -9.35
CA ILE A 335 -7.63 -12.41 -10.10
C ILE A 335 -8.15 -12.75 -11.50
N ARG A 336 -9.42 -13.15 -11.62
CA ARG A 336 -10.01 -13.46 -12.91
C ARG A 336 -10.04 -12.24 -13.84
N ASP A 337 -10.36 -11.08 -13.30
CA ASP A 337 -10.34 -9.80 -14.03
C ASP A 337 -8.92 -9.47 -14.51
N ALA A 338 -7.95 -9.44 -13.60
CA ALA A 338 -6.55 -9.16 -13.92
C ALA A 338 -5.99 -10.18 -14.94
N TYR A 339 -6.34 -11.47 -14.82
CA TYR A 339 -5.95 -12.50 -15.77
C TYR A 339 -6.57 -12.27 -17.16
N SER A 340 -7.84 -11.86 -17.21
CA SER A 340 -8.51 -11.52 -18.48
C SER A 340 -7.83 -10.32 -19.15
N MET A 341 -7.50 -9.28 -18.39
CA MET A 341 -6.75 -8.11 -18.87
C MET A 341 -5.37 -8.52 -19.40
N TRP A 342 -4.63 -9.30 -18.63
CA TRP A 342 -3.30 -9.80 -19.01
C TRP A 342 -3.35 -10.59 -20.33
N LYS A 343 -4.26 -11.55 -20.44
CA LYS A 343 -4.40 -12.39 -21.64
C LYS A 343 -4.88 -11.61 -22.86
N THR A 344 -5.76 -10.64 -22.65
CA THR A 344 -6.24 -9.77 -23.74
C THR A 344 -5.12 -8.85 -24.22
N ALA A 345 -4.34 -8.26 -23.29
CA ALA A 345 -3.20 -7.43 -23.62
C ALA A 345 -2.16 -8.21 -24.45
N GLU A 346 -1.86 -9.46 -24.07
CA GLU A 346 -0.92 -10.33 -24.81
C GLU A 346 -1.37 -10.58 -26.25
N LYS A 347 -2.67 -10.89 -26.45
CA LYS A 347 -3.23 -11.09 -27.80
C LYS A 347 -3.24 -9.80 -28.62
N LEU A 348 -3.56 -8.67 -28.01
CA LEU A 348 -3.58 -7.37 -28.69
C LEU A 348 -2.16 -6.91 -29.05
N MET A 349 -1.17 -7.15 -28.20
CA MET A 349 0.24 -6.90 -28.51
C MET A 349 0.68 -7.66 -29.77
N ASP A 350 0.34 -8.94 -29.85
CA ASP A 350 0.64 -9.75 -31.04
C ASP A 350 -0.06 -9.21 -32.28
N LEU A 351 -1.35 -8.89 -32.19
CA LEU A 351 -2.14 -8.32 -33.29
C LEU A 351 -1.57 -6.98 -33.78
N TYR A 352 -1.19 -6.08 -32.87
CA TYR A 352 -0.59 -4.80 -33.24
C TYR A 352 0.80 -4.98 -33.87
N LYS A 353 1.69 -5.72 -33.19
CA LYS A 353 3.09 -5.86 -33.59
C LYS A 353 3.26 -6.61 -34.91
N ASN A 354 2.55 -7.73 -35.08
CA ASN A 354 2.74 -8.62 -36.21
C ASN A 354 1.69 -8.45 -37.32
N GLY A 355 0.58 -7.75 -37.01
CA GLY A 355 -0.52 -7.55 -37.97
C GLY A 355 -0.69 -6.12 -38.42
N LEU A 356 -1.20 -5.24 -37.53
CA LEU A 356 -1.68 -3.91 -37.88
C LEU A 356 -0.56 -2.93 -38.19
N MET A 357 0.46 -2.83 -37.33
CA MET A 357 1.55 -1.85 -37.50
C MET A 357 2.32 -2.05 -38.82
N PRO A 358 2.78 -3.24 -39.21
CA PRO A 358 3.49 -3.43 -40.45
C PRO A 358 2.63 -3.11 -41.69
N LYS A 359 1.36 -3.50 -41.68
CA LYS A 359 0.43 -3.23 -42.79
C LYS A 359 0.10 -1.73 -42.91
N THR A 360 -0.15 -1.05 -41.78
CA THR A 360 -0.42 0.38 -41.79
C THR A 360 0.80 1.21 -42.18
N TYR A 361 2.01 0.78 -41.81
CA TYR A 361 3.26 1.38 -42.31
C TYR A 361 3.41 1.24 -43.83
N GLN A 362 3.19 0.07 -44.37
CA GLN A 362 3.20 -0.17 -45.83
C GLN A 362 2.15 0.66 -46.59
N ASP A 363 0.93 0.77 -46.02
CA ASP A 363 -0.15 1.60 -46.57
C ASP A 363 0.20 3.08 -46.55
N PHE A 364 0.83 3.58 -45.46
CA PHE A 364 1.35 4.96 -45.37
C PHE A 364 2.42 5.23 -46.44
N GLU A 365 3.41 4.34 -46.59
CA GLU A 365 4.47 4.50 -47.62
C GLU A 365 3.89 4.50 -49.05
N ALA A 366 2.93 3.61 -49.33
CA ALA A 366 2.24 3.57 -50.63
C ALA A 366 1.42 4.85 -50.87
N ALA A 367 0.71 5.34 -49.87
CA ALA A 367 -0.06 6.57 -49.95
C ALA A 367 0.86 7.80 -50.14
N MET A 368 2.03 7.85 -49.47
CA MET A 368 3.02 8.91 -49.61
C MET A 368 3.62 8.90 -51.02
N ALA A 369 3.98 7.73 -51.57
CA ALA A 369 4.46 7.60 -52.97
C ALA A 369 3.39 8.03 -53.97
N GLY A 370 2.12 7.69 -53.73
CA GLY A 370 0.98 8.14 -54.54
C GLY A 370 0.80 9.66 -54.51
N TYR A 371 0.97 10.27 -53.32
CA TYR A 371 0.83 11.70 -53.14
C TYR A 371 1.91 12.51 -53.87
N THR A 372 3.17 12.11 -53.81
CA THR A 372 4.27 12.75 -54.53
C THR A 372 4.07 12.70 -56.05
N ASN A 373 3.42 11.64 -56.54
CA ASN A 373 3.11 11.49 -57.98
C ASN A 373 1.72 12.07 -58.38
N GLY A 374 1.02 12.73 -57.50
CA GLY A 374 -0.28 13.37 -57.75
C GLY A 374 -1.46 12.39 -57.88
N LYS A 375 -1.31 11.13 -57.48
CA LYS A 375 -2.34 10.09 -57.55
C LYS A 375 -3.17 9.92 -56.28
N THR A 376 -2.71 10.51 -55.18
CA THR A 376 -3.34 10.42 -53.85
C THR A 376 -3.43 11.80 -53.24
N GLU A 377 -4.48 12.08 -52.53
CA GLU A 377 -4.70 13.36 -51.79
C GLU A 377 -3.90 13.37 -50.47
N ALA A 378 -3.48 14.58 -50.03
CA ALA A 378 -2.75 14.80 -48.77
C ALA A 378 -3.50 14.26 -47.55
N ILE A 379 -4.82 14.44 -47.50
CA ILE A 379 -5.66 13.95 -46.40
C ILE A 379 -5.55 12.44 -46.22
N THR A 380 -5.40 11.67 -47.30
CA THR A 380 -5.23 10.21 -47.24
C THR A 380 -3.91 9.88 -46.55
N VAL A 381 -2.79 10.54 -46.95
CA VAL A 381 -1.48 10.31 -46.33
C VAL A 381 -1.49 10.66 -44.84
N ILE A 382 -2.08 11.82 -44.49
CA ILE A 382 -2.24 12.29 -43.12
C ILE A 382 -3.02 11.22 -42.27
N ASN A 383 -4.15 10.75 -42.78
CA ASN A 383 -4.96 9.77 -42.08
C ASN A 383 -4.23 8.41 -41.88
N ARG A 384 -3.41 7.97 -42.85
CA ARG A 384 -2.60 6.76 -42.70
C ARG A 384 -1.51 6.90 -41.65
N LEU A 385 -0.86 8.07 -41.61
CA LEU A 385 0.16 8.37 -40.61
C LEU A 385 -0.46 8.47 -39.19
N LYS A 386 -1.64 9.08 -39.06
CA LYS A 386 -2.38 9.13 -37.80
C LYS A 386 -2.75 7.71 -37.32
N ALA A 387 -3.29 6.87 -38.19
CA ALA A 387 -3.62 5.49 -37.86
C ALA A 387 -2.40 4.68 -37.39
N LEU A 388 -1.22 4.90 -38.02
CA LEU A 388 0.02 4.28 -37.59
C LEU A 388 0.43 4.71 -36.17
N LEU A 389 0.39 6.02 -35.88
CA LEU A 389 0.68 6.53 -34.54
C LEU A 389 -0.29 5.96 -33.49
N ASP A 390 -1.58 5.86 -33.84
CA ASP A 390 -2.60 5.29 -32.94
C ASP A 390 -2.31 3.82 -32.62
N PHE A 391 -1.97 2.99 -33.61
CA PHE A 391 -1.67 1.57 -33.38
C PHE A 391 -0.37 1.38 -32.60
N GLU A 392 0.65 2.20 -32.80
CA GLU A 392 1.90 2.16 -32.02
C GLU A 392 1.65 2.55 -30.56
N THR A 393 0.85 3.60 -30.32
CA THR A 393 0.44 4.02 -28.99
C THR A 393 -0.37 2.92 -28.28
N LEU A 394 -1.30 2.28 -29.00
CA LEU A 394 -2.08 1.17 -28.47
C LEU A 394 -1.22 -0.04 -28.16
N TYR A 395 -0.22 -0.37 -28.97
CA TYR A 395 0.73 -1.45 -28.67
C TYR A 395 1.44 -1.23 -27.34
N TRP A 396 2.05 -0.05 -27.13
CA TRP A 396 2.75 0.25 -25.89
C TRP A 396 1.81 0.36 -24.68
N SER A 397 0.57 0.80 -24.92
CA SER A 397 -0.47 0.75 -23.89
C SER A 397 -0.76 -0.69 -23.45
N GLN A 398 -0.84 -1.67 -24.39
CA GLN A 398 -1.04 -3.07 -24.05
C GLN A 398 0.18 -3.66 -23.32
N VAL A 399 1.40 -3.26 -23.67
CA VAL A 399 2.62 -3.62 -22.94
C VAL A 399 2.51 -3.19 -21.46
N ALA A 400 2.13 -1.94 -21.23
CA ALA A 400 1.97 -1.42 -19.87
C ALA A 400 0.82 -2.12 -19.11
N GLU A 401 -0.34 -2.33 -19.75
CA GLU A 401 -1.49 -3.02 -19.13
C GLU A 401 -1.16 -4.48 -18.75
N ARG A 402 -0.41 -5.19 -19.59
CA ARG A 402 0.04 -6.55 -19.31
C ARG A 402 0.88 -6.61 -18.03
N GLU A 403 1.84 -5.71 -17.87
CA GLU A 403 2.74 -5.67 -16.71
C GLU A 403 2.01 -5.19 -15.45
N LYS A 404 1.08 -4.24 -15.57
CA LYS A 404 0.21 -3.81 -14.47
C LYS A 404 -0.70 -4.95 -13.99
N ALA A 405 -1.30 -5.70 -14.91
CA ALA A 405 -2.10 -6.87 -14.57
C ALA A 405 -1.25 -7.94 -13.85
N SER A 406 0.00 -8.16 -14.29
CA SER A 406 0.95 -9.05 -13.60
C SER A 406 1.22 -8.58 -12.17
N ALA A 407 1.46 -7.29 -11.95
CA ALA A 407 1.67 -6.74 -10.62
C ALA A 407 0.46 -6.94 -9.69
N ARG A 408 -0.76 -6.80 -10.23
CA ARG A 408 -2.01 -7.00 -9.49
C ARG A 408 -2.17 -8.43 -9.00
N PHE A 409 -2.02 -9.45 -9.86
CA PHE A 409 -2.20 -10.82 -9.39
C PHE A 409 -1.04 -11.29 -8.50
N GLU A 410 0.18 -10.79 -8.65
CA GLU A 410 1.26 -11.06 -7.70
C GLU A 410 0.92 -10.52 -6.30
N ALA A 411 0.39 -9.31 -6.21
CA ALA A 411 -0.05 -8.74 -4.94
C ALA A 411 -1.18 -9.54 -4.27
N MET A 412 -2.11 -10.09 -5.07
CA MET A 412 -3.23 -10.89 -4.58
C MET A 412 -2.85 -12.32 -4.20
N THR A 413 -1.90 -12.92 -4.91
CA THR A 413 -1.42 -14.28 -4.63
C THR A 413 -0.41 -14.34 -3.49
N GLY A 414 0.17 -13.20 -3.08
CA GLY A 414 1.19 -13.17 -2.05
C GLY A 414 2.58 -13.62 -2.50
N ILE A 415 2.76 -13.85 -3.80
CA ILE A 415 4.01 -14.35 -4.38
C ILE A 415 4.55 -13.26 -5.31
N VAL A 416 5.63 -12.62 -4.91
CA VAL A 416 6.41 -11.71 -5.77
C VAL A 416 7.38 -12.57 -6.58
N GLU A 417 7.13 -12.70 -7.88
CA GLU A 417 8.15 -13.24 -8.75
C GLU A 417 9.13 -12.11 -9.09
N THR A 418 10.20 -12.04 -8.31
CA THR A 418 11.36 -11.24 -8.68
C THR A 418 11.90 -11.81 -10.00
N GLY A 419 11.67 -11.12 -11.09
CA GLY A 419 12.29 -11.42 -12.38
C GLY A 419 13.82 -11.38 -12.21
N GLY A 420 14.43 -12.55 -12.22
CA GLY A 420 15.87 -12.73 -12.06
C GLY A 420 16.24 -13.31 -10.69
N THR A 421 16.60 -14.58 -10.72
CA THR A 421 17.25 -15.36 -9.69
C THR A 421 18.04 -14.53 -8.67
N VAL A 422 17.56 -14.52 -7.42
CA VAL A 422 18.42 -14.34 -6.28
C VAL A 422 18.89 -15.74 -5.89
N GLN A 423 20.16 -16.06 -6.21
CA GLN A 423 20.96 -17.04 -5.47
C GLN A 423 21.38 -16.45 -4.14
#